data_3029a7899c6271b36c2c3597e068f854
#
_entry.id   3029a7899c6271b36c2c3597e068f854
#
_cell.length_a   1.000
_cell.length_b   1.000
_cell.length_c   1.000
_cell.angle_alpha   90.00
_cell.angle_beta   90.00
_cell.angle_gamma   90.00
#
_symmetry.space_group_name_H-M   'P 1'
#
loop_
_entity.id
_entity.type
_entity.pdbx_description
1 polymer ?
#
loop_
_entity_poly.entity_id
_entity_poly.type
_entity_poly.pdbx_seq_one_letter_code
_entity_poly.pdbx_strand_id
1 'polypeptide(L)'
;MFDILLSYISRSTFITIFVLSWLSIYFILTFSILISKMIYLSSWIYRENKALESLLLGSKNINIPSILRKCIKGNITKEKLDVCISMSEKNATSGLTWLSIIASTSPFIGLFGTVVSILDTFANMGSGNAGLSVIAPAISEALVATGAGIFVAIPAYTFHLLIKRKAYEVINIIKRSADVILFNNKDQI
;
A
#
# COMPACT_ATOMS: atom_id res chain seq x y z
N MET A 1 -23.52 15.61 14.17
CA MET A 1 -22.22 14.95 13.97
C MET A 1 -21.21 15.90 13.28
N PHE A 2 -21.64 16.62 12.22
CA PHE A 2 -20.80 17.60 11.54
C PHE A 2 -20.45 18.80 12.43
N ASP A 3 -21.40 19.27 13.26
CA ASP A 3 -21.19 20.39 14.18
C ASP A 3 -20.22 20.07 15.32
N ILE A 4 -20.16 18.80 15.74
CA ILE A 4 -19.17 18.33 16.74
C ILE A 4 -17.78 18.35 16.15
N LEU A 5 -17.62 17.92 14.88
CA LEU A 5 -16.35 17.98 14.16
C LEU A 5 -15.89 19.43 13.93
N LEU A 6 -16.79 20.32 13.52
CA LEU A 6 -16.48 21.74 13.32
C LEU A 6 -16.10 22.43 14.64
N SER A 7 -16.81 22.18 15.72
CA SER A 7 -16.49 22.72 17.05
C SER A 7 -15.16 22.16 17.61
N TYR A 8 -14.82 20.90 17.24
CA TYR A 8 -13.56 20.28 17.58
C TYR A 8 -12.39 20.97 16.85
N ILE A 9 -12.51 21.15 15.54
CA ILE A 9 -11.50 21.81 14.69
C ILE A 9 -11.27 23.27 15.13
N SER A 10 -12.32 23.98 15.51
CA SER A 10 -12.25 25.37 16.00
C SER A 10 -11.54 25.51 17.36
N ARG A 11 -11.47 24.45 18.15
CA ARG A 11 -10.79 24.41 19.46
C ARG A 11 -9.37 23.84 19.41
N SER A 12 -9.06 23.09 18.35
CA SER A 12 -7.83 22.32 18.26
C SER A 12 -6.62 23.23 18.04
N THR A 13 -5.52 22.89 18.69
CA THR A 13 -4.22 23.53 18.48
C THR A 13 -3.80 23.39 17.00
N PHE A 14 -3.17 24.41 16.43
CA PHE A 14 -2.70 24.40 15.03
C PHE A 14 -1.94 23.10 14.65
N ILE A 15 -1.18 22.56 15.59
CA ILE A 15 -0.39 21.34 15.41
C ILE A 15 -1.29 20.11 15.26
N THR A 16 -2.34 20.01 16.08
CA THR A 16 -3.31 18.89 15.99
C THR A 16 -4.03 18.89 14.64
N ILE A 17 -4.42 20.06 14.15
CA ILE A 17 -5.05 20.21 12.82
C ILE A 17 -4.08 19.78 11.72
N PHE A 18 -2.81 20.18 11.80
CA PHE A 18 -1.79 19.80 10.85
C PHE A 18 -1.60 18.27 10.81
N VAL A 19 -1.46 17.62 11.97
CA VAL A 19 -1.30 16.16 12.10
C VAL A 19 -2.51 15.42 11.54
N LEU A 20 -3.73 15.83 11.89
CA LEU A 20 -4.96 15.22 11.39
C LEU A 20 -5.13 15.39 9.88
N SER A 21 -4.78 16.55 9.33
CA SER A 21 -4.79 16.80 7.88
C SER A 21 -3.81 15.87 7.16
N TRP A 22 -2.61 15.71 7.70
CA TRP A 22 -1.60 14.81 7.15
C TRP A 22 -2.07 13.35 7.15
N LEU A 23 -2.64 12.89 8.26
CA LEU A 23 -3.21 11.55 8.39
C LEU A 23 -4.40 11.34 7.44
N SER A 24 -5.22 12.36 7.21
CA SER A 24 -6.33 12.32 6.25
C SER A 24 -5.82 12.09 4.82
N ILE A 25 -4.74 12.77 4.42
CA ILE A 25 -4.08 12.55 3.14
C ILE A 25 -3.58 11.10 3.02
N TYR A 26 -2.93 10.58 4.06
CA TYR A 26 -2.47 9.19 4.10
C TYR A 26 -3.63 8.19 3.96
N PHE A 27 -4.75 8.46 4.60
CA PHE A 27 -5.95 7.63 4.49
C PHE A 27 -6.48 7.58 3.04
N ILE A 28 -6.60 8.73 2.40
CA ILE A 28 -7.05 8.82 0.99
C ILE A 28 -6.07 8.09 0.06
N LEU A 29 -4.76 8.29 0.25
CA LEU A 29 -3.73 7.60 -0.54
C LEU A 29 -3.80 6.08 -0.36
N THR A 30 -4.02 5.60 0.86
CA THR A 30 -4.16 4.17 1.16
C THR A 30 -5.28 3.52 0.36
N PHE A 31 -6.47 4.12 0.35
CA PHE A 31 -7.61 3.60 -0.42
C PHE A 31 -7.43 3.74 -1.92
N SER A 32 -6.83 4.84 -2.38
CA SER A 32 -6.52 5.06 -3.81
C SER A 32 -5.58 3.98 -4.34
N ILE A 33 -4.50 3.68 -3.62
CA ILE A 33 -3.54 2.62 -3.98
C ILE A 33 -4.22 1.25 -3.95
N LEU A 34 -5.04 0.96 -2.92
CA LEU A 34 -5.77 -0.30 -2.82
C LEU A 34 -6.62 -0.55 -4.05
N ILE A 35 -7.52 0.39 -4.38
CA ILE A 35 -8.48 0.22 -5.47
C ILE A 35 -7.73 0.04 -6.80
N SER A 36 -6.78 0.91 -7.09
CA SER A 36 -6.00 0.86 -8.32
C SER A 36 -5.23 -0.46 -8.47
N LYS A 37 -4.52 -0.89 -7.43
CA LYS A 37 -3.69 -2.11 -7.47
C LYS A 37 -4.52 -3.39 -7.44
N MET A 38 -5.63 -3.41 -6.71
CA MET A 38 -6.51 -4.57 -6.64
C MET A 38 -7.12 -4.88 -8.01
N ILE A 39 -7.61 -3.87 -8.71
CA ILE A 39 -8.17 -4.01 -10.06
C ILE A 39 -7.07 -4.43 -11.05
N TYR A 40 -5.93 -3.76 -11.00
CA TYR A 40 -4.81 -4.04 -11.90
C TYR A 40 -4.29 -5.48 -11.76
N LEU A 41 -3.97 -5.91 -10.54
CA LEU A 41 -3.44 -7.24 -10.27
C LEU A 41 -4.47 -8.35 -10.55
N SER A 42 -5.74 -8.16 -10.20
CA SER A 42 -6.79 -9.13 -10.50
C SER A 42 -6.98 -9.34 -12.01
N SER A 43 -6.97 -8.25 -12.78
CA SER A 43 -7.03 -8.33 -14.25
C SER A 43 -5.78 -8.99 -14.84
N TRP A 44 -4.61 -8.74 -14.25
CA TRP A 44 -3.35 -9.33 -14.67
C TRP A 44 -3.30 -10.84 -14.38
N ILE A 45 -3.67 -11.28 -13.17
CA ILE A 45 -3.80 -12.70 -12.80
C ILE A 45 -4.69 -13.44 -13.80
N TYR A 46 -5.86 -12.88 -14.10
CA TYR A 46 -6.80 -13.50 -15.03
C TYR A 46 -6.19 -13.71 -16.43
N ARG A 47 -5.47 -12.73 -16.95
CA ARG A 47 -4.82 -12.81 -18.26
C ARG A 47 -3.68 -13.81 -18.29
N GLU A 48 -2.82 -13.82 -17.26
CA GLU A 48 -1.69 -14.74 -17.21
C GLU A 48 -2.15 -16.18 -16.97
N ASN A 49 -3.20 -16.44 -16.19
CA ASN A 49 -3.79 -17.76 -16.04
C ASN A 49 -4.31 -18.33 -17.37
N LYS A 50 -5.02 -17.50 -18.14
CA LYS A 50 -5.47 -17.95 -19.49
C LYS A 50 -4.29 -18.23 -20.42
N ALA A 51 -3.21 -17.46 -20.33
CA ALA A 51 -2.01 -17.69 -21.11
C ALA A 51 -1.33 -19.02 -20.72
N LEU A 52 -1.23 -19.30 -19.41
CA LEU A 52 -0.67 -20.55 -18.90
C LEU A 52 -1.53 -21.76 -19.34
N GLU A 53 -2.84 -21.66 -19.24
CA GLU A 53 -3.77 -22.70 -19.68
C GLU A 53 -3.60 -23.03 -21.18
N SER A 54 -3.49 -22.00 -22.03
CA SER A 54 -3.26 -22.19 -23.46
C SER A 54 -1.91 -22.86 -23.77
N LEU A 55 -0.87 -22.56 -22.97
CA LEU A 55 0.44 -23.23 -23.08
C LEU A 55 0.38 -24.70 -22.70
N LEU A 56 -0.35 -25.04 -21.63
CA LEU A 56 -0.51 -26.42 -21.17
C LEU A 56 -1.33 -27.28 -22.16
N LEU A 57 -2.26 -26.66 -22.90
CA LEU A 57 -3.03 -27.32 -23.96
C LEU A 57 -2.25 -27.48 -25.29
N GLY A 58 -0.95 -27.17 -25.30
CA GLY A 58 -0.08 -27.37 -26.46
C GLY A 58 -0.20 -26.31 -27.56
N SER A 59 -0.84 -25.19 -27.29
CA SER A 59 -0.91 -24.08 -28.24
C SER A 59 0.47 -23.44 -28.40
N LYS A 60 1.09 -23.62 -29.57
CA LYS A 60 2.39 -22.98 -29.92
C LYS A 60 2.33 -21.45 -30.03
N ASN A 61 1.15 -20.89 -30.24
CA ASN A 61 0.95 -19.44 -30.35
C ASN A 61 0.24 -18.89 -29.11
N ILE A 62 1.00 -18.20 -28.25
CA ILE A 62 0.43 -17.40 -27.17
C ILE A 62 -0.28 -16.20 -27.80
N ASN A 63 -1.53 -16.40 -28.19
CA ASN A 63 -2.35 -15.35 -28.81
C ASN A 63 -2.95 -14.39 -27.76
N ILE A 64 -2.66 -14.65 -26.46
CA ILE A 64 -3.15 -13.88 -25.33
C ILE A 64 -2.08 -12.86 -24.90
N PRO A 65 -2.45 -11.63 -24.50
CA PRO A 65 -1.51 -10.61 -24.05
C PRO A 65 -0.87 -11.01 -22.71
N SER A 66 0.18 -11.82 -22.76
CA SER A 66 1.06 -12.13 -21.64
C SER A 66 2.32 -11.26 -21.70
N ILE A 67 2.91 -10.98 -20.54
CA ILE A 67 4.20 -10.25 -20.49
C ILE A 67 5.29 -11.05 -21.18
N LEU A 68 5.28 -12.37 -21.03
CA LEU A 68 6.26 -13.26 -21.64
C LEU A 68 6.24 -13.23 -23.18
N ARG A 69 5.12 -12.86 -23.80
CA ARG A 69 5.03 -12.71 -25.25
C ARG A 69 6.08 -11.74 -25.84
N LYS A 70 6.41 -10.68 -25.08
CA LYS A 70 7.45 -9.73 -25.49
C LYS A 70 8.85 -10.34 -25.42
N CYS A 71 9.04 -11.30 -24.52
CA CYS A 71 10.33 -11.94 -24.24
C CYS A 71 10.60 -13.14 -25.14
N ILE A 72 9.56 -13.75 -25.71
CA ILE A 72 9.63 -14.92 -26.59
C ILE A 72 10.02 -14.52 -28.03
N LYS A 73 9.96 -13.24 -28.41
CA LYS A 73 10.41 -12.78 -29.74
C LYS A 73 11.92 -12.99 -29.90
N GLY A 74 12.31 -13.91 -30.77
CA GLY A 74 13.71 -14.31 -31.05
C GLY A 74 14.15 -15.52 -30.24
N ASN A 75 15.46 -15.73 -30.08
CA ASN A 75 15.99 -16.85 -29.30
C ASN A 75 15.49 -16.82 -27.85
N ILE A 76 14.90 -17.95 -27.42
CA ILE A 76 14.40 -18.15 -26.08
C ILE A 76 15.55 -18.70 -25.25
N THR A 77 16.12 -17.89 -24.37
CA THR A 77 17.15 -18.30 -23.40
C THR A 77 16.61 -18.13 -21.99
N LYS A 78 17.12 -18.93 -21.07
CA LYS A 78 16.73 -18.87 -19.65
C LYS A 78 17.00 -17.47 -19.07
N GLU A 79 18.17 -16.90 -19.38
CA GLU A 79 18.58 -15.59 -18.90
C GLU A 79 17.61 -14.48 -19.33
N LYS A 80 17.09 -14.57 -20.54
CA LYS A 80 16.12 -13.62 -21.07
C LYS A 80 14.77 -13.70 -20.36
N LEU A 81 14.33 -14.92 -20.05
CA LEU A 81 13.10 -15.15 -19.27
C LEU A 81 13.26 -14.68 -17.83
N ASP A 82 14.41 -14.91 -17.20
CA ASP A 82 14.71 -14.45 -15.85
C ASP A 82 14.67 -12.91 -15.74
N VAL A 83 15.19 -12.20 -16.75
CA VAL A 83 15.07 -10.73 -16.85
C VAL A 83 13.61 -10.30 -16.93
N CYS A 84 12.79 -10.99 -17.71
CA CYS A 84 11.36 -10.68 -17.82
C CYS A 84 10.58 -10.96 -16.53
N ILE A 85 10.91 -12.03 -15.82
CA ILE A 85 10.35 -12.34 -14.50
C ILE A 85 10.70 -11.21 -13.52
N SER A 86 11.97 -10.79 -13.48
CA SER A 86 12.43 -9.70 -12.61
C SER A 86 11.71 -8.37 -12.91
N MET A 87 11.54 -8.03 -14.19
CA MET A 87 10.75 -6.84 -14.58
C MET A 87 9.29 -6.95 -14.15
N SER A 88 8.70 -8.14 -14.25
CA SER A 88 7.33 -8.40 -13.81
C SER A 88 7.18 -8.28 -12.30
N GLU A 89 8.17 -8.77 -11.55
CA GLU A 89 8.23 -8.66 -10.10
C GLU A 89 8.29 -7.19 -9.66
N LYS A 90 9.15 -6.39 -10.27
CA LYS A 90 9.21 -4.94 -10.02
C LYS A 90 7.87 -4.26 -10.29
N ASN A 91 7.17 -4.61 -11.37
CA ASN A 91 5.86 -4.02 -11.70
C ASN A 91 4.75 -4.48 -10.74
N ALA A 92 4.74 -5.75 -10.35
CA ALA A 92 3.76 -6.31 -9.44
C ALA A 92 3.88 -5.71 -8.02
N THR A 93 5.11 -5.52 -7.55
CA THR A 93 5.40 -4.99 -6.20
C THR A 93 5.41 -3.46 -6.13
N SER A 94 5.33 -2.76 -7.27
CA SER A 94 5.32 -1.29 -7.29
C SER A 94 4.12 -0.74 -6.48
N GLY A 95 4.36 0.27 -5.65
CA GLY A 95 3.35 0.87 -4.77
C GLY A 95 3.19 0.19 -3.41
N LEU A 96 3.66 -1.05 -3.21
CA LEU A 96 3.64 -1.72 -1.91
C LEU A 96 4.50 -0.99 -0.88
N THR A 97 5.60 -0.40 -1.32
CA THR A 97 6.49 0.40 -0.46
C THR A 97 5.76 1.58 0.17
N TRP A 98 4.92 2.28 -0.59
CA TRP A 98 4.13 3.39 -0.05
C TRP A 98 3.15 2.96 1.02
N LEU A 99 2.43 1.85 0.82
CA LEU A 99 1.53 1.30 1.83
C LEU A 99 2.30 0.87 3.09
N SER A 100 3.47 0.27 2.92
CA SER A 100 4.34 -0.10 4.04
C SER A 100 4.82 1.13 4.83
N ILE A 101 5.23 2.20 4.14
CA ILE A 101 5.63 3.46 4.76
C ILE A 101 4.45 4.07 5.54
N ILE A 102 3.28 4.20 4.93
CA ILE A 102 2.08 4.74 5.59
C ILE A 102 1.75 3.90 6.84
N ALA A 103 1.72 2.58 6.71
CA ALA A 103 1.41 1.68 7.82
C ALA A 103 2.36 1.82 9.01
N SER A 104 3.66 1.97 8.73
CA SER A 104 4.68 2.09 9.76
C SER A 104 4.80 3.50 10.35
N THR A 105 4.58 4.55 9.56
CA THR A 105 4.81 5.93 10.03
C THR A 105 3.57 6.58 10.64
N SER A 106 2.34 6.18 10.22
CA SER A 106 1.11 6.82 10.73
C SER A 106 0.97 6.79 12.26
N PRO A 107 1.27 5.67 12.99
CA PRO A 107 1.17 5.67 14.45
C PRO A 107 2.17 6.63 15.10
N PHE A 108 3.36 6.77 14.54
CA PHE A 108 4.38 7.68 15.06
C PHE A 108 4.00 9.14 14.82
N ILE A 109 3.37 9.46 13.69
CA ILE A 109 2.84 10.80 13.40
C ILE A 109 1.73 11.14 14.41
N GLY A 110 0.83 10.19 14.70
CA GLY A 110 -0.19 10.38 15.73
C GLY A 110 0.41 10.58 17.12
N LEU A 111 1.39 9.76 17.51
CA LEU A 111 2.11 9.88 18.78
C LEU A 111 2.85 11.23 18.87
N PHE A 112 3.51 11.65 17.79
CA PHE A 112 4.16 12.96 17.74
C PHE A 112 3.16 14.09 18.01
N GLY A 113 1.97 14.04 17.40
CA GLY A 113 0.89 14.98 17.66
C GLY A 113 0.51 15.05 19.14
N THR A 114 0.43 13.90 19.82
CA THR A 114 0.14 13.83 21.27
C THR A 114 1.22 14.53 22.09
N VAL A 115 2.46 14.21 21.83
CA VAL A 115 3.60 14.77 22.59
C VAL A 115 3.65 16.29 22.46
N VAL A 116 3.54 16.81 21.23
CA VAL A 116 3.61 18.25 21.00
C VAL A 116 2.41 18.99 21.58
N SER A 117 1.19 18.42 21.46
CA SER A 117 -0.02 19.02 22.05
C SER A 117 0.07 19.12 23.57
N ILE A 118 0.59 18.07 24.22
CA ILE A 118 0.80 18.09 25.68
C ILE A 118 1.85 19.13 26.06
N LEU A 119 2.98 19.19 25.36
CA LEU A 119 4.04 20.17 25.61
C LEU A 119 3.54 21.62 25.47
N ASP A 120 2.76 21.89 24.43
CA ASP A 120 2.16 23.22 24.20
C ASP A 120 1.21 23.60 25.36
N THR A 121 0.42 22.64 25.85
CA THR A 121 -0.47 22.85 26.99
C THR A 121 0.32 23.22 28.26
N PHE A 122 1.39 22.49 28.55
CA PHE A 122 2.23 22.78 29.72
C PHE A 122 3.01 24.10 29.59
N ALA A 123 3.49 24.45 28.39
CA ALA A 123 4.17 25.71 28.14
C ALA A 123 3.24 26.92 28.44
N ASN A 124 1.97 26.82 28.04
CA ASN A 124 0.98 27.86 28.25
C ASN A 124 0.50 27.95 29.72
N MET A 125 0.70 26.90 30.53
CA MET A 125 0.35 26.90 31.98
C MET A 125 1.35 27.67 32.84
N GLY A 126 2.62 27.78 32.39
CA GLY A 126 3.66 28.49 33.13
C GLY A 126 3.39 30.00 33.33
N SER A 127 2.40 30.55 32.64
CA SER A 127 2.05 31.97 32.64
C SER A 127 0.79 32.35 33.46
N GLY A 128 0.13 31.42 34.12
CA GLY A 128 -1.06 31.73 34.94
C GLY A 128 -1.78 30.49 35.49
N ASN A 129 -2.68 30.69 36.45
CA ASN A 129 -3.46 29.66 37.20
C ASN A 129 -4.33 28.75 36.30
N ALA A 130 -3.71 27.91 35.45
CA ALA A 130 -4.45 26.91 34.69
C ALA A 130 -4.65 25.64 35.54
N GLY A 131 -5.84 25.46 36.05
CA GLY A 131 -6.23 24.28 36.82
C GLY A 131 -6.48 23.04 35.94
N LEU A 132 -6.82 21.92 36.58
CA LEU A 132 -7.16 20.64 35.96
C LEU A 132 -8.22 20.77 34.84
N SER A 133 -9.05 21.80 34.89
CA SER A 133 -10.08 22.08 33.88
C SER A 133 -9.54 22.42 32.48
N VAL A 134 -8.26 22.83 32.36
CA VAL A 134 -7.60 23.13 31.08
C VAL A 134 -6.81 21.93 30.59
N ILE A 135 -6.22 21.15 31.51
CA ILE A 135 -5.37 20.00 31.17
C ILE A 135 -6.19 18.83 30.60
N ALA A 136 -7.33 18.50 31.21
CA ALA A 136 -8.11 17.34 30.84
C ALA A 136 -8.62 17.41 29.37
N PRO A 137 -9.18 18.54 28.89
CA PRO A 137 -9.54 18.68 27.47
C PRO A 137 -8.35 18.55 26.53
N ALA A 138 -7.20 19.14 26.88
CA ALA A 138 -5.99 19.11 26.05
C ALA A 138 -5.42 17.69 25.89
N ILE A 139 -5.40 16.90 26.98
CA ILE A 139 -5.00 15.49 26.91
C ILE A 139 -5.98 14.70 26.05
N SER A 140 -7.28 14.92 26.22
CA SER A 140 -8.31 14.25 25.42
C SER A 140 -8.14 14.54 23.93
N GLU A 141 -7.87 15.79 23.57
CA GLU A 141 -7.59 16.20 22.19
C GLU A 141 -6.32 15.54 21.64
N ALA A 142 -5.25 15.52 22.43
CA ALA A 142 -4.01 14.86 22.04
C ALA A 142 -4.23 13.37 21.73
N LEU A 143 -4.97 12.64 22.57
CA LEU A 143 -5.26 11.21 22.36
C LEU A 143 -5.98 10.92 21.05
N VAL A 144 -6.81 11.85 20.57
CA VAL A 144 -7.48 11.71 19.25
C VAL A 144 -6.46 11.64 18.11
N ALA A 145 -5.38 12.42 18.16
CA ALA A 145 -4.32 12.38 17.15
C ALA A 145 -3.64 11.00 17.09
N THR A 146 -3.34 10.41 18.24
CA THR A 146 -2.78 9.02 18.29
C THR A 146 -3.79 7.99 17.80
N GLY A 147 -5.05 8.09 18.22
CA GLY A 147 -6.12 7.21 17.73
C GLY A 147 -6.28 7.28 16.22
N ALA A 148 -6.24 8.48 15.62
CA ALA A 148 -6.28 8.69 14.19
C ALA A 148 -5.08 8.06 13.46
N GLY A 149 -3.87 8.19 14.02
CA GLY A 149 -2.67 7.56 13.48
C GLY A 149 -2.77 6.03 13.39
N ILE A 150 -3.27 5.40 14.45
CA ILE A 150 -3.52 3.95 14.49
C ILE A 150 -4.64 3.57 13.52
N PHE A 151 -5.71 4.34 13.46
CA PHE A 151 -6.84 4.11 12.57
C PHE A 151 -6.43 4.10 11.08
N VAL A 152 -5.47 4.93 10.69
CA VAL A 152 -4.90 4.95 9.32
C VAL A 152 -3.95 3.77 9.10
N ALA A 153 -3.15 3.42 10.10
CA ALA A 153 -2.14 2.36 10.00
C ALA A 153 -2.75 0.96 9.77
N ILE A 154 -3.85 0.64 10.45
CA ILE A 154 -4.49 -0.68 10.38
C ILE A 154 -4.90 -1.04 8.95
N PRO A 155 -5.72 -0.25 8.23
CA PRO A 155 -6.07 -0.56 6.85
C PRO A 155 -4.87 -0.52 5.92
N ALA A 156 -3.93 0.42 6.09
CA ALA A 156 -2.73 0.50 5.26
C ALA A 156 -1.90 -0.80 5.35
N TYR A 157 -1.69 -1.34 6.55
CA TYR A 157 -0.99 -2.60 6.76
C TYR A 157 -1.74 -3.79 6.19
N THR A 158 -3.03 -3.87 6.44
CA THR A 158 -3.89 -4.95 5.93
C THR A 158 -3.87 -4.97 4.39
N PHE A 159 -4.01 -3.81 3.76
CA PHE A 159 -4.00 -3.69 2.30
C PHE A 159 -2.62 -3.99 1.70
N HIS A 160 -1.55 -3.59 2.38
CA HIS A 160 -0.19 -3.97 2.00
C HIS A 160 -0.06 -5.51 1.92
N LEU A 161 -0.52 -6.25 2.92
CA LEU A 161 -0.46 -7.72 2.93
C LEU A 161 -1.31 -8.35 1.83
N LEU A 162 -2.54 -7.86 1.62
CA LEU A 162 -3.43 -8.38 0.58
C LEU A 162 -2.87 -8.17 -0.83
N ILE A 163 -2.36 -6.98 -1.12
CA ILE A 163 -1.77 -6.69 -2.44
C ILE A 163 -0.47 -7.48 -2.62
N LYS A 164 0.35 -7.60 -1.59
CA LYS A 164 1.57 -8.41 -1.60
C LYS A 164 1.27 -9.86 -1.96
N ARG A 165 0.25 -10.47 -1.37
CA ARG A 165 -0.18 -11.83 -1.70
C ARG A 165 -0.57 -11.96 -3.18
N LYS A 166 -1.37 -11.02 -3.70
CA LYS A 166 -1.76 -11.03 -5.13
C LYS A 166 -0.58 -10.81 -6.07
N ALA A 167 0.37 -9.97 -5.70
CA ALA A 167 1.59 -9.77 -6.46
C ALA A 167 2.41 -11.07 -6.57
N TYR A 168 2.58 -11.80 -5.48
CA TYR A 168 3.25 -13.10 -5.50
C TYR A 168 2.50 -14.15 -6.33
N GLU A 169 1.18 -14.14 -6.32
CA GLU A 169 0.36 -15.02 -7.16
C GLU A 169 0.64 -14.80 -8.65
N VAL A 170 0.61 -13.55 -9.11
CA VAL A 170 0.96 -13.20 -10.50
C VAL A 170 2.38 -13.69 -10.85
N ILE A 171 3.36 -13.41 -10.00
CA ILE A 171 4.75 -13.78 -10.23
C ILE A 171 4.90 -15.30 -10.37
N ASN A 172 4.22 -16.08 -9.53
CA ASN A 172 4.25 -17.53 -9.60
C ASN A 172 3.63 -18.09 -10.88
N ILE A 173 2.55 -17.47 -11.38
CA ILE A 173 1.96 -17.85 -12.66
C ILE A 173 2.93 -17.58 -13.79
N ILE A 174 3.59 -16.41 -13.80
CA ILE A 174 4.59 -16.04 -14.82
C ILE A 174 5.79 -16.99 -14.78
N LYS A 175 6.30 -17.37 -13.60
CA LYS A 175 7.39 -18.34 -13.44
C LYS A 175 7.01 -19.70 -14.02
N ARG A 176 5.82 -20.23 -13.68
CA ARG A 176 5.32 -21.48 -14.25
C ARG A 176 5.20 -21.43 -15.78
N SER A 177 4.70 -20.32 -16.32
CA SER A 177 4.61 -20.12 -17.76
C SER A 177 5.99 -20.10 -18.41
N ALA A 178 6.98 -19.48 -17.79
CA ALA A 178 8.37 -19.46 -18.28
C ALA A 178 8.99 -20.87 -18.28
N ASP A 179 8.75 -21.67 -17.23
CA ASP A 179 9.24 -23.05 -17.14
C ASP A 179 8.66 -23.95 -18.25
N VAL A 180 7.35 -23.82 -18.51
CA VAL A 180 6.68 -24.56 -19.59
C VAL A 180 7.25 -24.19 -20.97
N ILE A 181 7.54 -22.89 -21.19
CA ILE A 181 8.13 -22.42 -22.43
C ILE A 181 9.54 -22.98 -22.61
N LEU A 182 10.36 -23.01 -21.56
CA LEU A 182 11.71 -23.58 -21.60
C LEU A 182 11.69 -25.07 -21.89
N PHE A 183 10.76 -25.80 -21.27
CA PHE A 183 10.58 -27.23 -21.50
C PHE A 183 10.24 -27.52 -22.97
N ASN A 184 9.21 -26.86 -23.49
CA ASN A 184 8.76 -27.03 -24.87
C ASN A 184 9.82 -26.63 -25.91
N ASN A 185 10.75 -25.72 -25.57
CA ASN A 185 11.83 -25.32 -26.46
C ASN A 185 12.99 -26.34 -26.48
N LYS A 186 13.21 -27.07 -25.36
CA LYS A 186 14.21 -28.15 -25.31
C LYS A 186 13.84 -29.38 -26.13
N ASP A 187 12.56 -29.68 -26.22
CA ASP A 187 12.04 -30.84 -26.98
C ASP A 187 12.05 -30.59 -28.51
N GLN A 188 12.50 -29.40 -28.97
CA GLN A 188 12.61 -29.03 -30.42
C GLN A 188 14.03 -28.99 -30.95
N ILE A 189 15.03 -29.26 -30.10
CA ILE A 189 16.47 -29.34 -30.48
C ILE A 189 16.91 -30.81 -30.43
#